data_cc57a9cfc1a8c93d53ef6484d11c8fe9
#
_entry.id   cc57a9cfc1a8c93d53ef6484d11c8fe9
#
_cell.length_a   1.000
_cell.length_b   1.000
_cell.length_c   1.000
_cell.angle_alpha   90.00
_cell.angle_beta   90.00
_cell.angle_gamma   90.00
#
_symmetry.space_group_name_H-M   'P 1'
#
loop_
_entity.id
_entity.type
_entity.pdbx_description
1 polymer ?
#
loop_
_entity_poly.entity_id
_entity_poly.type
_entity_poly.pdbx_seq_one_letter_code
_entity_poly.pdbx_strand_id
1 'polypeptide(L)'
;MRQIKKIVIHCSATPRNKDFSAEDIRDWHVKGNGWDDIGYHYVVRLDGSMEYGRMVDKYGAHVKGHNYDTIGICYIGGMDKEMQEWEDTRTDKQKESLLLLIKTLKKFHPKAKVVGHRDLSSKACPSYDAQDEYKNI
;
A
#
# COMPACT_ATOMS: atom_id res chain seq x y z
N MET A 1 -18.09 -6.01 -10.84
CA MET A 1 -17.23 -5.53 -9.73
C MET A 1 -16.51 -6.71 -9.10
N ARG A 2 -15.24 -6.54 -8.79
CA ARG A 2 -14.46 -7.61 -8.14
C ARG A 2 -14.94 -7.82 -6.70
N GLN A 3 -14.91 -9.07 -6.24
CA GLN A 3 -15.08 -9.36 -4.83
C GLN A 3 -13.75 -9.17 -4.12
N ILE A 4 -13.71 -8.30 -3.13
CA ILE A 4 -12.48 -7.96 -2.40
C ILE A 4 -12.47 -8.72 -1.07
N LYS A 5 -11.48 -9.60 -0.92
CA LYS A 5 -11.29 -10.39 0.29
C LYS A 5 -10.23 -9.82 1.23
N LYS A 6 -9.29 -9.04 0.70
CA LYS A 6 -8.24 -8.43 1.52
C LYS A 6 -7.90 -7.03 1.03
N ILE A 7 -7.58 -6.17 1.97
CA ILE A 7 -6.96 -4.88 1.74
C ILE A 7 -5.51 -5.03 2.21
N VAL A 8 -4.57 -4.92 1.28
CA VAL A 8 -3.15 -5.21 1.54
C VAL A 8 -2.38 -3.91 1.64
N ILE A 9 -1.71 -3.71 2.76
CA ILE A 9 -0.91 -2.52 3.02
C ILE A 9 0.54 -2.77 2.63
N HIS A 10 1.09 -1.84 1.86
CA HIS A 10 2.48 -1.84 1.40
C HIS A 10 3.18 -0.56 1.80
N CYS A 11 4.50 -0.56 1.75
CA CYS A 11 5.30 0.64 1.72
C CYS A 11 6.06 0.68 0.39
N SER A 12 6.52 1.87 0.01
CA SER A 12 7.29 2.03 -1.22
C SER A 12 8.73 1.51 -1.09
N ALA A 13 9.16 1.15 0.12
CA ALA A 13 10.53 0.73 0.42
C ALA A 13 11.53 1.81 0.04
N THR A 14 11.24 3.05 0.42
CA THR A 14 12.06 4.22 0.14
C THR A 14 12.51 4.87 1.45
N PRO A 15 13.56 5.73 1.41
CA PRO A 15 14.11 6.31 2.63
C PRO A 15 13.13 7.22 3.35
N ARG A 16 13.24 7.23 4.67
CA ARG A 16 12.48 8.15 5.52
C ARG A 16 12.64 9.59 5.02
N ASN A 17 11.55 10.37 5.11
CA ASN A 17 11.51 11.80 4.79
C ASN A 17 11.79 12.14 3.32
N LYS A 18 11.73 11.15 2.43
CA LYS A 18 11.85 11.39 0.99
C LYS A 18 10.51 11.07 0.33
N ASP A 19 9.89 12.09 -0.27
CA ASP A 19 8.55 11.96 -0.84
C ASP A 19 8.61 11.50 -2.30
N PHE A 20 7.57 10.76 -2.69
CA PHE A 20 7.36 10.32 -4.07
C PHE A 20 5.87 10.35 -4.36
N SER A 21 5.53 10.54 -5.64
CA SER A 21 4.14 10.55 -6.09
C SER A 21 3.74 9.19 -6.66
N ALA A 22 2.43 9.00 -6.88
CA ALA A 22 1.94 7.84 -7.62
C ALA A 22 2.54 7.80 -9.03
N GLU A 23 2.75 8.96 -9.66
CA GLU A 23 3.36 9.03 -10.98
C GLU A 23 4.81 8.53 -10.97
N ASP A 24 5.57 8.87 -9.93
CA ASP A 24 6.92 8.34 -9.76
C ASP A 24 6.91 6.82 -9.68
N ILE A 25 6.01 6.26 -8.89
CA ILE A 25 5.89 4.79 -8.75
C ILE A 25 5.43 4.18 -10.07
N ARG A 26 4.51 4.83 -10.77
CA ARG A 26 4.07 4.35 -12.09
C ARG A 26 5.26 4.25 -13.05
N ASP A 27 6.11 5.26 -13.06
CA ASP A 27 7.32 5.24 -13.90
C ASP A 27 8.22 4.07 -13.52
N TRP A 28 8.42 3.80 -12.24
CA TRP A 28 9.25 2.67 -11.81
C TRP A 28 8.65 1.34 -12.29
N HIS A 29 7.33 1.19 -12.19
CA HIS A 29 6.66 -0.06 -12.58
C HIS A 29 6.57 -0.22 -14.09
N VAL A 30 6.22 0.82 -14.81
CA VAL A 30 6.05 0.75 -16.27
C VAL A 30 7.40 0.68 -16.97
N LYS A 31 8.31 1.60 -16.66
CA LYS A 31 9.61 1.68 -17.33
C LYS A 31 10.61 0.67 -16.78
N GLY A 32 10.61 0.44 -15.47
CA GLY A 32 11.54 -0.46 -14.81
C GLY A 32 11.15 -1.92 -14.88
N ASN A 33 9.86 -2.24 -14.68
CA ASN A 33 9.38 -3.62 -14.65
C ASN A 33 8.66 -4.04 -15.94
N GLY A 34 8.38 -3.11 -16.84
CA GLY A 34 7.65 -3.41 -18.06
C GLY A 34 6.16 -3.68 -17.85
N TRP A 35 5.59 -3.22 -16.75
CA TRP A 35 4.16 -3.41 -16.45
C TRP A 35 3.30 -2.41 -17.21
N ASP A 36 1.99 -2.71 -17.34
CA ASP A 36 1.05 -1.84 -18.04
C ASP A 36 0.74 -0.57 -17.25
N ASP A 37 0.83 -0.62 -15.93
CA ASP A 37 0.44 0.48 -15.05
C ASP A 37 1.10 0.29 -13.68
N ILE A 38 0.95 1.28 -12.80
CA ILE A 38 1.31 1.17 -11.39
C ILE A 38 0.61 -0.06 -10.77
N GLY A 39 1.29 -0.75 -9.88
CA GLY A 39 0.75 -1.98 -9.28
C GLY A 39 -0.25 -1.73 -8.14
N TYR A 40 -0.20 -0.57 -7.47
CA TYR A 40 -1.07 -0.24 -6.34
C TYR A 40 -2.33 0.48 -6.80
N HIS A 41 -3.38 0.40 -5.99
CA HIS A 41 -4.63 1.13 -6.25
C HIS A 41 -4.63 2.52 -5.60
N TYR A 42 -3.93 2.67 -4.47
CA TYR A 42 -3.83 3.93 -3.74
C TYR A 42 -2.40 4.16 -3.26
N VAL A 43 -1.98 5.42 -3.24
CA VAL A 43 -0.67 5.83 -2.72
C VAL A 43 -0.91 6.95 -1.69
N VAL A 44 -0.31 6.80 -0.50
CA VAL A 44 -0.40 7.80 0.57
C VAL A 44 0.96 8.45 0.76
N ARG A 45 1.04 9.74 0.46
CA ARG A 45 2.29 10.50 0.48
C ARG A 45 2.63 10.99 1.89
N LEU A 46 3.83 11.51 2.06
CA LEU A 46 4.33 11.94 3.39
C LEU A 46 3.42 12.93 4.10
N ASP A 47 2.78 13.84 3.35
CA ASP A 47 1.87 14.85 3.91
C ASP A 47 0.46 14.31 4.17
N GLY A 48 0.24 13.02 3.93
CA GLY A 48 -1.06 12.38 4.09
C GLY A 48 -1.95 12.49 2.86
N SER A 49 -1.53 13.17 1.80
CA SER A 49 -2.34 13.22 0.58
C SER A 49 -2.43 11.82 -0.04
N MET A 50 -3.61 11.49 -0.54
CA MET A 50 -3.89 10.19 -1.15
C MET A 50 -4.01 10.38 -2.66
N GLU A 51 -3.27 9.59 -3.41
CA GLU A 51 -3.31 9.60 -4.87
C GLU A 51 -3.83 8.26 -5.38
N TYR A 52 -4.54 8.31 -6.50
CA TYR A 52 -5.04 7.10 -7.15
C TYR A 52 -3.94 6.47 -8.02
N GLY A 53 -3.87 5.16 -7.95
CA GLY A 53 -3.07 4.37 -8.87
C GLY A 53 -3.95 3.67 -9.88
N ARG A 54 -3.83 2.33 -9.94
CA ARG A 54 -4.67 1.51 -10.82
C ARG A 54 -6.13 1.57 -10.33
N MET A 55 -7.08 1.55 -11.24
CA MET A 55 -8.50 1.58 -10.87
C MET A 55 -8.87 0.34 -10.04
N VAL A 56 -9.71 0.53 -9.01
CA VAL A 56 -10.05 -0.53 -8.05
C VAL A 56 -10.78 -1.71 -8.69
N ASP A 57 -11.50 -1.49 -9.78
CA ASP A 57 -12.19 -2.57 -10.48
C ASP A 57 -11.23 -3.47 -11.28
N LYS A 58 -9.95 -3.11 -11.33
CA LYS A 58 -8.92 -3.89 -12.03
C LYS A 58 -7.99 -4.58 -11.04
N TYR A 59 -7.45 -5.72 -11.44
CA TYR A 59 -6.43 -6.41 -10.66
C TYR A 59 -5.21 -5.52 -10.54
N GLY A 60 -4.64 -5.44 -9.35
CA GLY A 60 -3.35 -4.78 -9.15
C GLY A 60 -2.20 -5.68 -9.57
N ALA A 61 -0.99 -5.21 -9.30
CA ALA A 61 0.24 -5.99 -9.45
C ALA A 61 1.10 -5.67 -8.23
N HIS A 62 0.62 -6.08 -7.04
CA HIS A 62 1.25 -5.71 -5.78
C HIS A 62 1.56 -6.90 -4.87
N VAL A 63 0.88 -8.05 -5.05
CA VAL A 63 1.22 -9.29 -4.32
C VAL A 63 1.07 -10.46 -5.27
N LYS A 64 2.17 -11.09 -5.64
CA LYS A 64 2.16 -12.23 -6.54
C LYS A 64 1.22 -13.33 -6.02
N GLY A 65 0.29 -13.78 -6.86
CA GLY A 65 -0.66 -14.82 -6.53
C GLY A 65 -1.90 -14.36 -5.76
N HIS A 66 -1.99 -13.06 -5.38
CA HIS A 66 -3.07 -12.55 -4.55
C HIS A 66 -3.72 -11.28 -5.10
N ASN A 67 -3.51 -10.98 -6.39
CA ASN A 67 -3.97 -9.70 -6.94
C ASN A 67 -5.45 -9.67 -7.31
N TYR A 68 -6.03 -10.81 -7.63
CA TYR A 68 -7.37 -10.85 -8.23
C TYR A 68 -8.51 -10.47 -7.27
N ASP A 69 -8.32 -10.61 -5.96
CA ASP A 69 -9.35 -10.35 -4.96
C ASP A 69 -8.89 -9.37 -3.86
N THR A 70 -7.91 -8.54 -4.17
CA THR A 70 -7.33 -7.60 -3.19
C THR A 70 -7.27 -6.18 -3.71
N ILE A 71 -7.17 -5.24 -2.75
CA ILE A 71 -6.85 -3.84 -3.01
C ILE A 71 -5.50 -3.57 -2.37
N GLY A 72 -4.59 -2.95 -3.12
CA GLY A 72 -3.26 -2.59 -2.62
C GLY A 72 -3.15 -1.11 -2.31
N ILE A 73 -2.74 -0.79 -1.08
CA ILE A 73 -2.47 0.57 -0.61
C ILE A 73 -0.99 0.67 -0.28
N CYS A 74 -0.31 1.65 -0.84
CA CYS A 74 1.11 1.88 -0.57
C CYS A 74 1.30 3.23 0.12
N TYR A 75 1.98 3.26 1.28
CA TYR A 75 2.44 4.52 1.83
C TYR A 75 3.91 4.75 1.45
N ILE A 76 4.29 6.01 1.28
CA ILE A 76 5.65 6.38 0.90
C ILE A 76 6.56 6.27 2.13
N GLY A 77 7.61 5.48 2.03
CA GLY A 77 8.56 5.23 3.11
C GLY A 77 8.85 3.77 3.32
N GLY A 78 9.08 3.39 4.57
CA GLY A 78 9.27 2.00 4.98
C GLY A 78 10.71 1.58 5.21
N MET A 79 11.68 2.44 4.91
CA MET A 79 13.11 2.19 5.13
C MET A 79 13.73 3.32 5.95
N ASP A 80 14.83 3.01 6.64
CA ASP A 80 15.58 4.05 7.33
C ASP A 80 16.27 4.98 6.30
N LYS A 81 16.84 6.06 6.82
CA LYS A 81 17.41 7.12 5.99
C LYS A 81 18.53 6.59 5.06
N GLU A 82 19.29 5.62 5.50
CA GLU A 82 20.41 5.03 4.76
C GLU A 82 20.01 3.81 3.93
N MET A 83 18.74 3.46 3.90
CA MET A 83 18.23 2.29 3.15
C MET A 83 18.83 0.97 3.61
N GLN A 84 19.17 0.83 4.88
CA GLN A 84 19.78 -0.39 5.41
C GLN A 84 18.79 -1.29 6.14
N GLU A 85 17.79 -0.70 6.77
CA GLU A 85 16.83 -1.46 7.57
C GLU A 85 15.40 -1.05 7.27
N TRP A 86 14.48 -2.01 7.36
CA TRP A 86 13.04 -1.74 7.30
C TRP A 86 12.63 -1.02 8.57
N GLU A 87 11.83 0.01 8.42
CA GLU A 87 11.41 0.86 9.53
C GLU A 87 10.00 1.37 9.28
N ASP A 88 9.17 1.42 10.32
CA ASP A 88 7.88 2.09 10.23
C ASP A 88 8.11 3.60 10.23
N THR A 89 8.15 4.18 9.04
CA THR A 89 8.43 5.61 8.84
C THR A 89 7.16 6.44 8.66
N ARG A 90 5.99 5.88 8.93
CA ARG A 90 4.73 6.60 8.71
C ARG A 90 4.71 7.91 9.50
N THR A 91 4.40 9.01 8.82
CA THR A 91 4.13 10.29 9.50
C THR A 91 2.77 10.21 10.17
N ASP A 92 2.49 11.13 11.10
CA ASP A 92 1.17 11.19 11.72
C ASP A 92 0.08 11.41 10.69
N LYS A 93 0.35 12.23 9.67
CA LYS A 93 -0.59 12.47 8.57
C LYS A 93 -0.84 11.22 7.74
N GLN A 94 0.19 10.42 7.50
CA GLN A 94 0.03 9.14 6.81
C GLN A 94 -0.82 8.17 7.63
N LYS A 95 -0.61 8.12 8.94
CA LYS A 95 -1.40 7.25 9.81
C LYS A 95 -2.87 7.61 9.79
N GLU A 96 -3.18 8.92 9.83
CA GLU A 96 -4.55 9.41 9.75
C GLU A 96 -5.20 9.05 8.41
N SER A 97 -4.49 9.31 7.32
CA SER A 97 -5.01 9.04 5.97
C SER A 97 -5.19 7.56 5.70
N LEU A 98 -4.25 6.73 6.13
CA LEU A 98 -4.36 5.27 6.01
C LEU A 98 -5.59 4.76 6.76
N LEU A 99 -5.79 5.23 7.99
CA LEU A 99 -6.92 4.81 8.80
C LEU A 99 -8.24 5.21 8.14
N LEU A 100 -8.35 6.44 7.67
CA LEU A 100 -9.55 6.94 7.00
C LEU A 100 -9.85 6.15 5.73
N LEU A 101 -8.83 5.92 4.90
CA LEU A 101 -8.97 5.17 3.65
C LEU A 101 -9.42 3.73 3.92
N ILE A 102 -8.79 3.07 4.89
CA ILE A 102 -9.12 1.70 5.26
C ILE A 102 -10.56 1.62 5.76
N LYS A 103 -10.97 2.53 6.63
CA LYS A 103 -12.35 2.56 7.13
C LYS A 103 -13.35 2.76 6.00
N THR A 104 -13.03 3.64 5.05
CA THR A 104 -13.88 3.89 3.89
C THR A 104 -14.01 2.64 3.02
N LEU A 105 -12.89 1.98 2.72
CA LEU A 105 -12.91 0.74 1.93
C LEU A 105 -13.65 -0.38 2.65
N LYS A 106 -13.56 -0.46 3.97
CA LYS A 106 -14.29 -1.46 4.75
C LYS A 106 -15.81 -1.25 4.68
N LYS A 107 -16.27 -0.02 4.48
CA LYS A 107 -17.71 0.23 4.27
C LYS A 107 -18.21 -0.42 2.98
N PHE A 108 -17.39 -0.39 1.94
CA PHE A 108 -17.74 -1.01 0.65
C PHE A 108 -17.44 -2.50 0.60
N HIS A 109 -16.51 -2.96 1.42
CA HIS A 109 -16.05 -4.35 1.45
C HIS A 109 -15.96 -4.84 2.90
N PRO A 110 -17.12 -4.97 3.59
CA PRO A 110 -17.11 -5.20 5.05
C PRO A 110 -16.49 -6.54 5.47
N LYS A 111 -16.41 -7.50 4.55
CA LYS A 111 -15.79 -8.80 4.83
C LYS A 111 -14.31 -8.85 4.50
N ALA A 112 -13.75 -7.80 3.90
CA ALA A 112 -12.33 -7.78 3.56
C ALA A 112 -11.49 -7.66 4.84
N LYS A 113 -10.43 -8.46 4.91
CA LYS A 113 -9.47 -8.39 6.02
C LYS A 113 -8.34 -7.44 5.64
N VAL A 114 -7.88 -6.66 6.62
CA VAL A 114 -6.72 -5.79 6.42
C VAL A 114 -5.47 -6.54 6.83
N VAL A 115 -4.54 -6.69 5.90
CA VAL A 115 -3.28 -7.39 6.14
C VAL A 115 -2.12 -6.56 5.58
N GLY A 116 -0.89 -6.88 5.99
CA GLY A 116 0.30 -6.33 5.39
C GLY A 116 0.83 -7.24 4.30
N HIS A 117 1.64 -6.70 3.39
CA HIS A 117 2.30 -7.51 2.38
C HIS A 117 3.09 -8.66 3.03
N ARG A 118 3.71 -8.40 4.18
CA ARG A 118 4.50 -9.40 4.92
C ARG A 118 3.68 -10.62 5.37
N ASP A 119 2.36 -10.49 5.45
CA ASP A 119 1.48 -11.59 5.82
C ASP A 119 1.23 -12.55 4.65
N LEU A 120 1.56 -12.12 3.43
CA LEU A 120 1.34 -12.89 2.20
C LEU A 120 2.66 -13.22 1.47
N SER A 121 3.80 -12.81 1.98
CA SER A 121 5.10 -13.05 1.37
C SER A 121 6.20 -13.01 2.45
N SER A 122 7.44 -13.24 2.05
CA SER A 122 8.60 -13.19 2.94
C SER A 122 9.16 -11.78 3.15
N LYS A 123 8.58 -10.76 2.50
CA LYS A 123 9.07 -9.38 2.61
C LYS A 123 8.64 -8.73 3.91
N ALA A 124 9.41 -7.74 4.37
CA ALA A 124 9.09 -7.00 5.60
C ALA A 124 8.04 -5.90 5.39
N CYS A 125 7.78 -5.51 4.14
CA CYS A 125 6.76 -4.52 3.78
C CYS A 125 5.41 -4.85 4.42
N PRO A 126 4.72 -3.97 5.07
CA PRO A 126 4.87 -2.51 5.10
C PRO A 126 5.69 -1.96 6.26
N SER A 127 6.52 -2.76 6.92
CA SER A 127 7.40 -2.37 8.02
C SER A 127 6.68 -2.11 9.35
N TYR A 128 5.42 -2.54 9.45
CA TYR A 128 4.67 -2.58 10.70
C TYR A 128 3.59 -3.66 10.61
N ASP A 129 3.00 -4.01 11.75
CA ASP A 129 1.98 -5.06 11.79
C ASP A 129 0.60 -4.48 11.47
N ALA A 130 0.28 -4.40 10.19
CA ALA A 130 -0.99 -3.85 9.73
C ALA A 130 -2.18 -4.70 10.19
N GLN A 131 -2.03 -6.01 10.18
CA GLN A 131 -3.10 -6.91 10.60
C GLN A 131 -3.50 -6.65 12.05
N ASP A 132 -2.54 -6.49 12.94
CA ASP A 132 -2.82 -6.18 14.35
C ASP A 132 -3.38 -4.76 14.51
N GLU A 133 -2.79 -3.78 13.84
CA GLU A 133 -3.18 -2.38 13.99
C GLU A 133 -4.62 -2.13 13.57
N TYR A 134 -5.11 -2.82 12.55
CA TYR A 134 -6.44 -2.59 11.98
C TYR A 134 -7.45 -3.69 12.29
N LYS A 135 -7.14 -4.58 13.22
CA LYS A 135 -7.99 -5.76 13.50
C LYS A 135 -9.40 -5.43 14.02
N ASN A 136 -9.58 -4.25 14.60
CA ASN A 136 -10.84 -3.83 15.20
C ASN A 136 -11.64 -2.85 14.34
N ILE A 137 -11.29 -2.71 13.10
CA ILE A 137 -11.98 -1.79 12.19
C ILE A 137 -13.11 -2.50 11.45
#